data_9c214846e2a3af84c64253ea914d92c2
#
_entry.id   9c214846e2a3af84c64253ea914d92c2
#
_cell.length_a   1.000
_cell.length_b   1.000
_cell.length_c   1.000
_cell.angle_alpha   90.00
_cell.angle_beta   90.00
_cell.angle_gamma   90.00
#
_symmetry.space_group_name_H-M   'P 1'
#
loop_
_entity.id
_entity.type
_entity.pdbx_description
1 polymer ?
#
loop_
_entity_poly.entity_id
_entity_poly.type
_entity_poly.pdbx_seq_one_letter_code
_entity_poly.pdbx_strand_id
1 'polypeptide(L)'
;MDPNVPLVVPEVNPEDIKKHQGIIANPNCTTIIMSLPLFPLYKEFGIERVTVCTYQAASGAGAIAMEELRKESIAVGEGKPFERTVFPYQYAFNLFPHNSPFNDGSEEKAKVKAPKGYCEEEWKMVAETRKIFHDESICVAPTCIRVPVLRAHSEAINVQLKKQASVEQIYEVLRTKAQNVEILEDASANRWPMPLDASGKDPVLVGRIREDLSQKNTFDLWVVGDQIRKGAALNAVEIAELL
;
A
#
# COMPACT_ATOMS: atom_id res chain seq x y z
N MET A 1 -2.45 -17.68 -1.38
CA MET A 1 -3.72 -17.23 -1.99
C MET A 1 -4.38 -18.41 -2.66
N ASP A 2 -5.71 -18.49 -2.59
CA ASP A 2 -6.45 -19.50 -3.35
C ASP A 2 -6.54 -19.03 -4.82
N PRO A 3 -6.13 -19.82 -5.82
CA PRO A 3 -6.21 -19.44 -7.22
C PRO A 3 -7.66 -19.31 -7.73
N ASN A 4 -8.61 -20.00 -7.11
CA ASN A 4 -10.01 -20.02 -7.51
C ASN A 4 -10.85 -18.87 -6.92
N VAL A 5 -10.31 -18.14 -5.97
CA VAL A 5 -10.97 -16.97 -5.38
C VAL A 5 -10.46 -15.71 -6.06
N PRO A 6 -11.31 -14.96 -6.79
CA PRO A 6 -10.88 -13.70 -7.40
C PRO A 6 -10.49 -12.69 -6.34
N LEU A 7 -9.44 -11.93 -6.63
CA LEU A 7 -8.91 -10.85 -5.82
C LEU A 7 -9.11 -9.56 -6.61
N VAL A 8 -9.99 -8.66 -6.14
CA VAL A 8 -10.52 -7.60 -7.00
C VAL A 8 -10.20 -6.21 -6.45
N VAL A 9 -9.69 -5.36 -7.34
CA VAL A 9 -9.66 -3.90 -7.21
C VAL A 9 -10.49 -3.32 -8.36
N PRO A 10 -11.64 -2.70 -8.11
CA PRO A 10 -12.57 -2.25 -9.14
C PRO A 10 -11.96 -1.42 -10.26
N GLU A 11 -10.98 -0.58 -9.97
CA GLU A 11 -10.29 0.27 -10.97
C GLU A 11 -9.22 -0.48 -11.78
N VAL A 12 -8.91 -1.73 -11.39
CA VAL A 12 -7.78 -2.47 -11.98
C VAL A 12 -8.26 -3.68 -12.77
N ASN A 13 -9.04 -4.56 -12.11
CA ASN A 13 -9.48 -5.83 -12.67
C ASN A 13 -10.95 -6.15 -12.37
N PRO A 14 -11.90 -5.24 -12.66
CA PRO A 14 -13.32 -5.44 -12.34
C PRO A 14 -13.93 -6.69 -12.97
N GLU A 15 -13.42 -7.12 -14.12
CA GLU A 15 -13.90 -8.31 -14.84
C GLU A 15 -13.65 -9.63 -14.07
N ASP A 16 -12.69 -9.64 -13.15
CA ASP A 16 -12.39 -10.84 -12.35
C ASP A 16 -13.53 -11.21 -11.41
N ILE A 17 -14.40 -10.27 -11.09
CA ILE A 17 -15.59 -10.52 -10.26
C ILE A 17 -16.44 -11.65 -10.83
N LYS A 18 -16.52 -11.77 -12.16
CA LYS A 18 -17.32 -12.79 -12.85
C LYS A 18 -16.81 -14.23 -12.66
N LYS A 19 -15.58 -14.37 -12.12
CA LYS A 19 -14.94 -15.67 -11.90
C LYS A 19 -15.25 -16.26 -10.52
N HIS A 20 -16.01 -15.55 -9.67
CA HIS A 20 -16.26 -15.99 -8.30
C HIS A 20 -17.18 -17.23 -8.23
N GLN A 21 -16.98 -18.05 -7.22
CA GLN A 21 -17.79 -19.21 -6.86
C GLN A 21 -18.40 -19.01 -5.46
N GLY A 22 -18.97 -17.82 -5.21
CA GLY A 22 -19.56 -17.43 -3.93
C GLY A 22 -18.65 -16.64 -3.00
N ILE A 23 -17.35 -16.57 -3.29
CA ILE A 23 -16.36 -15.79 -2.49
C ILE A 23 -15.57 -14.88 -3.42
N ILE A 24 -15.42 -13.61 -3.03
CA ILE A 24 -14.55 -12.63 -3.65
C ILE A 24 -13.64 -12.09 -2.55
N ALA A 25 -12.34 -12.02 -2.80
CA ALA A 25 -11.38 -11.52 -1.85
C ALA A 25 -11.10 -10.03 -2.07
N ASN A 26 -11.04 -9.29 -0.98
CA ASN A 26 -10.55 -7.92 -0.95
C ASN A 26 -9.02 -7.96 -0.71
N PRO A 27 -8.20 -7.29 -1.54
CA PRO A 27 -6.75 -7.34 -1.39
C PRO A 27 -6.24 -6.66 -0.10
N ASN A 28 -4.96 -6.83 0.14
CA ASN A 28 -4.23 -6.09 1.17
C ASN A 28 -4.29 -4.57 0.91
N CYS A 29 -4.39 -3.78 1.98
CA CYS A 29 -4.60 -2.34 1.89
C CYS A 29 -3.48 -1.60 1.15
N THR A 30 -2.23 -1.96 1.39
CA THR A 30 -1.09 -1.35 0.68
C THR A 30 -1.05 -1.78 -0.78
N THR A 31 -1.40 -3.03 -1.09
CA THR A 31 -1.54 -3.48 -2.47
C THR A 31 -2.60 -2.67 -3.23
N ILE A 32 -3.75 -2.42 -2.63
CA ILE A 32 -4.81 -1.60 -3.25
C ILE A 32 -4.29 -0.17 -3.51
N ILE A 33 -3.76 0.49 -2.46
CA ILE A 33 -3.28 1.88 -2.54
C ILE A 33 -2.20 2.02 -3.62
N MET A 34 -1.22 1.11 -3.64
CA MET A 34 -0.16 1.10 -4.65
C MET A 34 -0.69 0.86 -6.07
N SER A 35 -1.64 -0.06 -6.23
CA SER A 35 -2.10 -0.46 -7.57
C SER A 35 -2.86 0.63 -8.32
N LEU A 36 -3.55 1.55 -7.64
CA LEU A 36 -4.32 2.60 -8.29
C LEU A 36 -3.45 3.52 -9.17
N PRO A 37 -2.35 4.11 -8.69
CA PRO A 37 -1.46 4.89 -9.55
C PRO A 37 -0.60 4.03 -10.48
N LEU A 38 -0.24 2.80 -10.10
CA LEU A 38 0.64 1.97 -10.91
C LEU A 38 -0.06 1.30 -12.09
N PHE A 39 -1.33 0.94 -11.98
CA PHE A 39 -2.03 0.23 -13.04
C PHE A 39 -2.15 1.02 -14.35
N PRO A 40 -2.54 2.31 -14.37
CA PRO A 40 -2.53 3.10 -15.60
C PRO A 40 -1.13 3.23 -16.20
N LEU A 41 -0.08 3.33 -15.38
CA LEU A 41 1.31 3.33 -15.86
C LEU A 41 1.71 1.97 -16.44
N TYR A 42 1.28 0.87 -15.83
CA TYR A 42 1.48 -0.48 -16.36
C TYR A 42 0.82 -0.65 -17.71
N LYS A 43 -0.41 -0.19 -17.88
CA LYS A 43 -1.14 -0.30 -19.17
C LYS A 43 -0.47 0.50 -20.29
N GLU A 44 0.10 1.65 -19.99
CA GLU A 44 0.72 2.52 -21.00
C GLU A 44 2.16 2.13 -21.31
N PHE A 45 2.97 1.92 -20.26
CA PHE A 45 4.42 1.77 -20.41
C PHE A 45 4.92 0.35 -20.09
N GLY A 46 4.09 -0.50 -19.44
CA GLY A 46 4.55 -1.73 -18.83
C GLY A 46 5.44 -1.47 -17.61
N ILE A 47 5.41 -2.35 -16.64
CA ILE A 47 6.26 -2.27 -15.43
C ILE A 47 7.22 -3.45 -15.44
N GLU A 48 8.51 -3.16 -15.25
CA GLU A 48 9.57 -4.14 -15.06
C GLU A 48 9.71 -4.49 -13.57
N ARG A 49 9.83 -3.44 -12.73
CA ARG A 49 10.12 -3.59 -11.30
C ARG A 49 9.47 -2.50 -10.48
N VAL A 50 9.02 -2.87 -9.29
CA VAL A 50 8.55 -1.95 -8.25
C VAL A 50 9.36 -2.22 -6.98
N THR A 51 10.02 -1.21 -6.44
CA THR A 51 10.52 -1.20 -5.07
C THR A 51 9.61 -0.30 -4.25
N VAL A 52 9.10 -0.77 -3.14
CA VAL A 52 8.16 0.00 -2.32
C VAL A 52 8.49 -0.13 -0.83
N CYS A 53 8.57 1.03 -0.17
CA CYS A 53 8.58 1.08 1.29
C CYS A 53 7.24 1.63 1.75
N THR A 54 6.54 0.89 2.61
CA THR A 54 5.26 1.32 3.16
C THR A 54 5.43 1.89 4.56
N TYR A 55 4.72 2.96 4.86
CA TYR A 55 4.64 3.62 6.16
C TYR A 55 3.21 3.46 6.67
N GLN A 56 2.98 2.38 7.42
CA GLN A 56 1.63 1.91 7.75
C GLN A 56 1.16 2.45 9.10
N ALA A 57 0.01 3.11 9.10
CA ALA A 57 -0.63 3.68 10.26
C ALA A 57 -1.22 2.62 11.21
N ALA A 58 -1.49 3.00 12.45
CA ALA A 58 -2.09 2.17 13.49
C ALA A 58 -3.47 1.61 13.09
N SER A 59 -4.25 2.40 12.35
CA SER A 59 -5.61 2.04 11.91
C SER A 59 -5.67 0.75 11.06
N GLY A 60 -4.58 0.36 10.41
CA GLY A 60 -4.47 -0.93 9.73
C GLY A 60 -4.54 -2.15 10.66
N ALA A 61 -4.27 -1.96 11.95
CA ALA A 61 -4.47 -2.97 13.00
C ALA A 61 -5.78 -2.76 13.81
N GLY A 62 -6.67 -1.88 13.33
CA GLY A 62 -8.00 -1.66 13.87
C GLY A 62 -8.11 -0.51 14.88
N ALA A 63 -9.34 -0.28 15.35
CA ALA A 63 -9.65 0.83 16.25
C ALA A 63 -8.91 0.73 17.60
N ILE A 64 -8.72 -0.48 18.11
CA ILE A 64 -8.01 -0.71 19.38
C ILE A 64 -6.54 -0.28 19.25
N ALA A 65 -5.90 -0.52 18.11
CA ALA A 65 -4.54 -0.09 17.85
C ALA A 65 -4.39 1.45 17.80
N MET A 66 -5.37 2.14 17.22
CA MET A 66 -5.40 3.60 17.22
C MET A 66 -5.54 4.17 18.64
N GLU A 67 -6.40 3.57 19.45
CA GLU A 67 -6.60 3.99 20.83
C GLU A 67 -5.38 3.68 21.70
N GLU A 68 -4.75 2.52 21.48
CA GLU A 68 -3.48 2.18 22.15
C GLU A 68 -2.40 3.21 21.82
N LEU A 69 -2.20 3.56 20.53
CA LEU A 69 -1.24 4.59 20.14
C LEU A 69 -1.50 5.95 20.80
N ARG A 70 -2.78 6.38 20.89
CA ARG A 70 -3.13 7.65 21.56
C ARG A 70 -2.76 7.63 23.04
N LYS A 71 -3.15 6.58 23.76
CA LYS A 71 -2.88 6.44 25.20
C LYS A 71 -1.39 6.33 25.47
N GLU A 72 -0.69 5.52 24.68
CA GLU A 72 0.75 5.35 24.78
C GLU A 72 1.49 6.67 24.55
N SER A 73 1.08 7.45 23.53
CA SER A 73 1.69 8.75 23.23
C SER A 73 1.61 9.71 24.41
N ILE A 74 0.47 9.73 25.11
CA ILE A 74 0.28 10.55 26.31
C ILE A 74 1.17 10.03 27.45
N ALA A 75 1.12 8.73 27.73
CA ALA A 75 1.88 8.13 28.82
C ALA A 75 3.40 8.31 28.64
N VAL A 76 3.92 8.04 27.43
CA VAL A 76 5.34 8.22 27.11
C VAL A 76 5.73 9.69 27.18
N GLY A 77 4.90 10.61 26.67
CA GLY A 77 5.12 12.05 26.75
C GLY A 77 5.19 12.58 28.19
N GLU A 78 4.49 11.92 29.11
CA GLU A 78 4.49 12.23 30.56
C GLU A 78 5.54 11.44 31.35
N GLY A 79 6.33 10.58 30.70
CA GLY A 79 7.30 9.71 31.37
C GLY A 79 6.66 8.60 32.22
N LYS A 80 5.42 8.23 31.91
CA LYS A 80 4.67 7.20 32.65
C LYS A 80 4.81 5.82 31.99
N PRO A 81 4.78 4.73 32.73
CA PRO A 81 4.71 3.39 32.18
C PRO A 81 3.39 3.18 31.44
N PHE A 82 3.42 2.35 30.38
CA PHE A 82 2.25 1.99 29.58
C PHE A 82 2.24 0.48 29.30
N GLU A 83 1.11 -0.17 29.53
CA GLU A 83 0.89 -1.58 29.20
C GLU A 83 0.33 -1.69 27.77
N ARG A 84 1.04 -2.44 26.91
CA ARG A 84 0.67 -2.67 25.51
C ARG A 84 -0.12 -3.95 25.36
N THR A 85 -1.13 -3.93 24.53
CA THR A 85 -2.01 -5.07 24.26
C THR A 85 -2.08 -5.45 22.79
N VAL A 86 -1.80 -4.52 21.88
CA VAL A 86 -1.90 -4.73 20.44
C VAL A 86 -0.52 -4.92 19.81
N PHE A 87 0.43 -4.03 20.14
CA PHE A 87 1.76 -4.09 19.56
C PHE A 87 2.79 -4.58 20.59
N PRO A 88 3.75 -5.42 20.15
CA PRO A 88 4.77 -5.96 21.07
C PRO A 88 5.86 -4.92 21.45
N TYR A 89 5.92 -3.80 20.73
CA TYR A 89 6.93 -2.75 20.90
C TYR A 89 6.28 -1.41 21.24
N GLN A 90 7.06 -0.51 21.85
CA GLN A 90 6.64 0.89 21.95
C GLN A 90 6.35 1.42 20.56
N TYR A 91 5.15 1.96 20.35
CA TYR A 91 4.74 2.51 19.07
C TYR A 91 4.80 4.04 19.08
N ALA A 92 4.46 4.67 20.19
CA ALA A 92 4.58 6.12 20.35
C ALA A 92 6.04 6.57 20.17
N PHE A 93 6.26 7.55 19.25
CA PHE A 93 7.58 8.11 18.93
C PHE A 93 8.60 7.08 18.42
N ASN A 94 8.15 5.98 17.83
CA ASN A 94 8.98 4.90 17.32
C ASN A 94 8.41 4.37 16.01
N LEU A 95 9.22 3.66 15.25
CA LEU A 95 8.82 2.86 14.11
C LEU A 95 9.43 1.46 14.24
N PHE A 96 8.80 0.48 13.62
CA PHE A 96 9.33 -0.88 13.59
C PHE A 96 8.94 -1.60 12.28
N PRO A 97 9.73 -2.60 11.85
CA PRO A 97 9.32 -3.51 10.79
C PRO A 97 7.96 -4.11 11.13
N HIS A 98 7.22 -4.50 10.13
CA HIS A 98 5.82 -4.89 10.30
C HIS A 98 5.63 -6.02 11.33
N ASN A 99 4.53 -5.95 12.09
CA ASN A 99 4.19 -6.92 13.13
C ASN A 99 3.48 -8.20 12.61
N SER A 100 3.36 -8.38 11.29
CA SER A 100 2.85 -9.63 10.72
C SER A 100 3.87 -10.77 10.86
N PRO A 101 3.42 -12.04 10.80
CA PRO A 101 4.31 -13.18 10.92
C PRO A 101 5.48 -13.12 9.93
N PHE A 102 6.68 -13.38 10.43
CA PHE A 102 7.93 -13.32 9.68
C PHE A 102 8.51 -14.74 9.52
N ASN A 103 8.98 -15.06 8.33
CA ASN A 103 9.64 -16.33 8.04
C ASN A 103 11.16 -16.19 8.18
N ASP A 104 11.72 -16.69 9.27
CA ASP A 104 13.17 -16.73 9.53
C ASP A 104 13.85 -17.97 8.93
N GLY A 105 13.04 -18.90 8.36
CA GLY A 105 13.50 -20.16 7.79
C GLY A 105 13.60 -21.31 8.81
N SER A 106 13.16 -21.11 10.06
CA SER A 106 13.09 -22.17 11.06
C SER A 106 11.87 -23.08 10.84
N GLU A 107 11.90 -24.30 11.38
CA GLU A 107 10.77 -25.23 11.34
C GLU A 107 9.52 -24.66 12.07
N GLU A 108 9.73 -23.89 13.12
CA GLU A 108 8.67 -23.22 13.85
C GLU A 108 7.89 -22.23 12.96
N LYS A 109 8.59 -21.55 12.06
CA LYS A 109 8.03 -20.58 11.13
C LYS A 109 7.67 -21.15 9.75
N ALA A 110 7.73 -22.47 9.58
CA ALA A 110 7.40 -23.13 8.31
C ALA A 110 5.95 -22.90 7.84
N LYS A 111 5.04 -22.51 8.74
CA LYS A 111 3.64 -22.18 8.42
C LYS A 111 3.43 -20.74 7.96
N VAL A 112 4.43 -19.87 8.09
CA VAL A 112 4.35 -18.49 7.63
C VAL A 112 4.30 -18.50 6.10
N LYS A 113 3.26 -17.87 5.54
CA LYS A 113 3.03 -17.83 4.08
C LYS A 113 3.86 -16.73 3.42
N ALA A 114 5.16 -16.76 3.62
CA ALA A 114 6.11 -15.85 2.99
C ALA A 114 7.43 -16.59 2.72
N PRO A 115 8.23 -16.18 1.73
CA PRO A 115 9.61 -16.67 1.57
C PRO A 115 10.47 -16.34 2.80
N LYS A 116 11.56 -17.09 2.97
CA LYS A 116 12.54 -16.79 4.01
C LYS A 116 13.05 -15.35 3.89
N GLY A 117 13.06 -14.63 5.00
CA GLY A 117 13.51 -13.23 5.07
C GLY A 117 12.40 -12.19 4.86
N TYR A 118 11.14 -12.65 4.63
CA TYR A 118 9.99 -11.76 4.43
C TYR A 118 8.92 -12.00 5.50
N CYS A 119 8.15 -10.96 5.81
CA CYS A 119 6.91 -11.11 6.54
C CYS A 119 5.71 -11.35 5.59
N GLU A 120 4.60 -11.84 6.14
CA GLU A 120 3.40 -12.12 5.33
C GLU A 120 2.83 -10.87 4.66
N GLU A 121 2.96 -9.71 5.27
CA GLU A 121 2.49 -8.44 4.70
C GLU A 121 3.26 -8.08 3.42
N GLU A 122 4.58 -8.22 3.45
CA GLU A 122 5.43 -8.00 2.28
C GLU A 122 5.14 -9.01 1.17
N TRP A 123 4.97 -10.28 1.53
CA TRP A 123 4.66 -11.31 0.54
C TRP A 123 3.30 -11.11 -0.13
N LYS A 124 2.29 -10.62 0.63
CA LYS A 124 1.01 -10.24 0.04
C LYS A 124 1.18 -9.20 -1.07
N MET A 125 1.96 -8.15 -0.84
CA MET A 125 2.20 -7.12 -1.86
C MET A 125 2.77 -7.71 -3.15
N VAL A 126 3.72 -8.66 -3.06
CA VAL A 126 4.28 -9.34 -4.23
C VAL A 126 3.23 -10.16 -4.96
N ALA A 127 2.61 -11.09 -4.23
CA ALA A 127 1.72 -12.09 -4.81
C ALA A 127 0.39 -11.50 -5.30
N GLU A 128 -0.14 -10.50 -4.58
CA GLU A 128 -1.39 -9.84 -4.93
C GLU A 128 -1.23 -8.90 -6.12
N THR A 129 -0.13 -8.13 -6.21
CA THR A 129 0.15 -7.27 -7.37
C THR A 129 0.18 -8.10 -8.65
N ARG A 130 0.90 -9.21 -8.67
CA ARG A 130 0.96 -10.11 -9.82
C ARG A 130 -0.41 -10.66 -10.20
N LYS A 131 -1.19 -11.09 -9.21
CA LYS A 131 -2.53 -11.63 -9.42
C LYS A 131 -3.49 -10.58 -9.97
N ILE A 132 -3.52 -9.38 -9.41
CA ILE A 132 -4.42 -8.27 -9.80
C ILE A 132 -4.06 -7.74 -11.19
N PHE A 133 -2.76 -7.63 -11.51
CA PHE A 133 -2.29 -7.15 -12.82
C PHE A 133 -2.26 -8.25 -13.89
N HIS A 134 -2.54 -9.50 -13.52
CA HIS A 134 -2.40 -10.68 -14.41
C HIS A 134 -1.02 -10.78 -15.05
N ASP A 135 0.04 -10.43 -14.32
CA ASP A 135 1.42 -10.44 -14.82
C ASP A 135 2.40 -10.96 -13.77
N GLU A 136 2.78 -12.22 -13.90
CA GLU A 136 3.78 -12.87 -13.03
C GLU A 136 5.21 -12.33 -13.25
N SER A 137 5.44 -11.59 -14.34
CA SER A 137 6.78 -11.07 -14.67
C SER A 137 7.15 -9.82 -13.87
N ILE A 138 6.19 -9.14 -13.25
CA ILE A 138 6.45 -7.93 -12.45
C ILE A 138 7.30 -8.29 -11.23
N CYS A 139 8.47 -7.65 -11.13
CA CYS A 139 9.35 -7.78 -9.98
C CYS A 139 8.91 -6.78 -8.90
N VAL A 140 8.48 -7.26 -7.73
CA VAL A 140 8.08 -6.41 -6.60
C VAL A 140 9.00 -6.67 -5.42
N ALA A 141 9.59 -5.62 -4.85
CA ALA A 141 10.48 -5.66 -3.68
C ALA A 141 9.92 -4.74 -2.58
N PRO A 142 9.03 -5.24 -1.71
CA PRO A 142 8.43 -4.46 -0.65
C PRO A 142 9.25 -4.48 0.64
N THR A 143 9.13 -3.38 1.42
CA THR A 143 9.51 -3.32 2.83
C THR A 143 8.37 -2.66 3.58
N CYS A 144 7.76 -3.37 4.50
CA CYS A 144 6.62 -2.87 5.27
C CYS A 144 7.06 -2.38 6.65
N ILE A 145 6.70 -1.12 6.97
CA ILE A 145 7.10 -0.46 8.20
C ILE A 145 5.85 0.07 8.92
N ARG A 146 5.75 -0.16 10.22
CA ARG A 146 4.75 0.46 11.07
C ARG A 146 5.28 1.78 11.60
N VAL A 147 4.51 2.88 11.42
CA VAL A 147 4.87 4.23 11.86
C VAL A 147 3.80 4.81 12.79
N PRO A 148 4.16 5.69 13.76
CA PRO A 148 3.25 6.19 14.79
C PRO A 148 2.29 7.25 14.22
N VAL A 149 1.56 6.88 13.18
CA VAL A 149 0.50 7.63 12.53
C VAL A 149 -0.82 6.95 12.83
N LEU A 150 -1.85 7.73 13.17
CA LEU A 150 -3.13 7.15 13.57
C LEU A 150 -3.86 6.51 12.38
N ARG A 151 -3.93 7.20 11.23
CA ARG A 151 -4.74 6.81 10.08
C ARG A 151 -4.11 7.26 8.77
N ALA A 152 -4.37 6.56 7.69
CA ALA A 152 -3.81 6.65 6.35
C ALA A 152 -2.37 6.12 6.23
N HIS A 153 -2.18 5.25 5.24
CA HIS A 153 -0.87 4.70 4.89
C HIS A 153 -0.16 5.61 3.89
N SER A 154 1.16 5.61 3.94
CA SER A 154 1.98 6.24 2.93
C SER A 154 2.92 5.21 2.32
N GLU A 155 3.33 5.44 1.06
CA GLU A 155 4.19 4.54 0.31
C GLU A 155 5.20 5.35 -0.50
N ALA A 156 6.48 5.03 -0.33
CA ALA A 156 7.54 5.49 -1.22
C ALA A 156 7.73 4.41 -2.30
N ILE A 157 7.38 4.74 -3.52
CA ILE A 157 7.39 3.82 -4.65
C ILE A 157 8.48 4.24 -5.63
N ASN A 158 9.34 3.30 -6.01
CA ASN A 158 10.28 3.41 -7.11
C ASN A 158 9.87 2.40 -8.18
N VAL A 159 9.46 2.89 -9.35
CA VAL A 159 8.93 2.06 -10.43
C VAL A 159 9.79 2.17 -11.68
N GLN A 160 10.26 1.04 -12.17
CA GLN A 160 10.98 0.92 -13.45
C GLN A 160 10.01 0.50 -14.54
N LEU A 161 9.96 1.27 -15.62
CA LEU A 161 9.06 1.05 -16.74
C LEU A 161 9.76 0.28 -17.87
N LYS A 162 9.00 -0.52 -18.63
CA LYS A 162 9.50 -1.26 -19.80
C LYS A 162 9.69 -0.34 -21.01
N LYS A 163 8.74 0.59 -21.26
CA LYS A 163 8.82 1.58 -22.34
C LYS A 163 9.32 2.90 -21.77
N GLN A 164 10.08 3.63 -22.58
CA GLN A 164 10.59 4.96 -22.21
C GLN A 164 9.43 5.92 -21.91
N ALA A 165 9.59 6.68 -20.83
CA ALA A 165 8.65 7.72 -20.43
C ALA A 165 9.38 8.98 -19.94
N SER A 166 8.66 10.09 -19.84
CA SER A 166 9.08 11.29 -19.13
C SER A 166 8.19 11.55 -17.92
N VAL A 167 8.62 12.40 -17.01
CA VAL A 167 7.83 12.80 -15.82
C VAL A 167 6.49 13.42 -16.27
N GLU A 168 6.49 14.24 -17.32
CA GLU A 168 5.27 14.86 -17.85
C GLU A 168 4.28 13.81 -18.37
N GLN A 169 4.78 12.76 -19.02
CA GLN A 169 3.94 11.64 -19.48
C GLN A 169 3.37 10.84 -18.31
N ILE A 170 4.12 10.66 -17.20
CA ILE A 170 3.60 10.04 -15.99
C ILE A 170 2.45 10.89 -15.44
N TYR A 171 2.63 12.21 -15.30
CA TYR A 171 1.58 13.13 -14.86
C TYR A 171 0.34 13.05 -15.75
N GLU A 172 0.53 13.05 -17.07
CA GLU A 172 -0.57 12.99 -18.02
C GLU A 172 -1.38 11.70 -17.89
N VAL A 173 -0.70 10.56 -17.77
CA VAL A 173 -1.35 9.26 -17.56
C VAL A 173 -2.13 9.24 -16.24
N LEU A 174 -1.56 9.73 -15.16
CA LEU A 174 -2.25 9.76 -13.87
C LEU A 174 -3.46 10.70 -13.88
N ARG A 175 -3.39 11.85 -14.53
CA ARG A 175 -4.50 12.80 -14.64
C ARG A 175 -5.64 12.30 -15.53
N THR A 176 -5.32 11.56 -16.58
CA THR A 176 -6.31 11.23 -17.62
C THR A 176 -6.83 9.79 -17.56
N LYS A 177 -6.05 8.87 -16.97
CA LYS A 177 -6.35 7.43 -16.98
C LYS A 177 -6.49 6.80 -15.60
N ALA A 178 -5.97 7.42 -14.53
CA ALA A 178 -6.13 6.89 -13.19
C ALA A 178 -7.54 7.20 -12.64
N GLN A 179 -8.13 6.22 -11.98
CA GLN A 179 -9.40 6.37 -11.28
C GLN A 179 -9.14 6.39 -9.77
N ASN A 180 -9.90 7.19 -9.02
CA ASN A 180 -9.73 7.37 -7.58
C ASN A 180 -8.30 7.77 -7.15
N VAL A 181 -7.61 8.53 -8.02
CA VAL A 181 -6.27 9.08 -7.77
C VAL A 181 -6.33 10.60 -7.96
N GLU A 182 -5.79 11.33 -7.01
CA GLU A 182 -5.62 12.79 -7.07
C GLU A 182 -4.15 13.16 -6.93
N ILE A 183 -3.68 14.09 -7.77
CA ILE A 183 -2.34 14.64 -7.65
C ILE A 183 -2.39 15.85 -6.71
N LEU A 184 -1.67 15.75 -5.58
CA LEU A 184 -1.51 16.83 -4.61
C LEU A 184 -0.05 17.27 -4.58
N GLU A 185 0.23 18.40 -5.23
CA GLU A 185 1.60 18.87 -5.39
C GLU A 185 1.65 20.38 -5.56
N ASP A 186 2.36 21.06 -4.66
CA ASP A 186 2.74 22.45 -4.77
C ASP A 186 4.19 22.62 -4.32
N ALA A 187 5.09 22.58 -5.29
CA ALA A 187 6.53 22.68 -5.03
C ALA A 187 6.92 24.05 -4.45
N SER A 188 6.19 25.13 -4.79
CA SER A 188 6.46 26.48 -4.31
C SER A 188 6.17 26.62 -2.82
N ALA A 189 5.15 25.93 -2.34
CA ALA A 189 4.78 25.86 -0.93
C ALA A 189 5.39 24.66 -0.18
N ASN A 190 6.24 23.86 -0.85
CA ASN A 190 6.76 22.59 -0.33
C ASN A 190 5.62 21.66 0.20
N ARG A 191 4.51 21.61 -0.54
CA ARG A 191 3.29 20.92 -0.15
C ARG A 191 3.12 19.63 -0.93
N TRP A 192 3.09 18.52 -0.20
CA TRP A 192 3.01 17.17 -0.70
C TRP A 192 1.94 16.37 0.06
N PRO A 193 1.45 15.23 -0.44
CA PRO A 193 0.48 14.41 0.26
C PRO A 193 0.99 13.97 1.65
N MET A 194 0.12 14.08 2.63
CA MET A 194 0.38 13.61 4.00
C MET A 194 -0.78 12.72 4.48
N PRO A 195 -0.56 11.85 5.48
CA PRO A 195 -1.63 11.04 6.07
C PRO A 195 -2.86 11.86 6.51
N LEU A 196 -2.67 13.06 7.02
CA LEU A 196 -3.77 13.95 7.40
C LEU A 196 -4.60 14.42 6.22
N ASP A 197 -4.01 14.53 5.02
CA ASP A 197 -4.73 14.93 3.81
C ASP A 197 -5.63 13.82 3.28
N ALA A 198 -5.19 12.58 3.39
CA ALA A 198 -5.91 11.40 2.90
C ALA A 198 -6.91 10.84 3.92
N SER A 199 -6.71 11.08 5.23
CA SER A 199 -7.58 10.55 6.29
C SER A 199 -9.04 10.95 6.09
N GLY A 200 -9.94 9.97 5.98
CA GLY A 200 -11.37 10.16 5.77
C GLY A 200 -11.77 10.43 4.32
N LYS A 201 -10.83 10.44 3.37
CA LYS A 201 -11.10 10.65 1.94
C LYS A 201 -11.02 9.36 1.15
N ASP A 202 -11.69 9.34 0.00
CA ASP A 202 -11.73 8.18 -0.90
C ASP A 202 -10.53 8.12 -1.85
N PRO A 203 -10.11 9.23 -2.50
CA PRO A 203 -9.01 9.19 -3.43
C PRO A 203 -7.67 8.86 -2.76
N VAL A 204 -6.85 8.13 -3.50
CA VAL A 204 -5.43 7.98 -3.20
C VAL A 204 -4.69 9.22 -3.73
N LEU A 205 -3.91 9.85 -2.86
CA LEU A 205 -3.15 11.06 -3.19
C LEU A 205 -1.76 10.68 -3.68
N VAL A 206 -1.33 11.27 -4.78
CA VAL A 206 0.00 11.07 -5.36
C VAL A 206 0.72 12.41 -5.48
N GLY A 207 2.01 12.41 -5.21
CA GLY A 207 2.87 13.58 -5.41
C GLY A 207 4.35 13.20 -5.45
N ARG A 208 5.22 14.20 -5.55
CA ARG A 208 6.67 14.02 -5.63
C ARG A 208 7.11 13.08 -6.75
N ILE A 209 6.44 13.16 -7.89
CA ILE A 209 6.79 12.38 -9.09
C ILE A 209 8.08 12.95 -9.68
N ARG A 210 9.11 12.12 -9.81
CA ARG A 210 10.43 12.52 -10.31
C ARG A 210 11.19 11.35 -10.90
N GLU A 211 12.18 11.62 -11.74
CA GLU A 211 13.12 10.61 -12.21
C GLU A 211 14.02 10.10 -11.08
N ASP A 212 14.31 8.80 -11.10
CA ASP A 212 15.36 8.20 -10.28
C ASP A 212 16.74 8.62 -10.84
N LEU A 213 17.57 9.20 -9.97
CA LEU A 213 18.91 9.67 -10.36
C LEU A 213 19.93 8.54 -10.59
N SER A 214 19.61 7.33 -10.15
CA SER A 214 20.53 6.18 -10.16
C SER A 214 20.19 5.15 -11.24
N GLN A 215 18.93 5.09 -11.68
CA GLN A 215 18.43 4.08 -12.62
C GLN A 215 17.61 4.71 -13.74
N LYS A 216 18.00 4.42 -14.98
CA LYS A 216 17.29 4.92 -16.17
C LYS A 216 15.87 4.39 -16.25
N ASN A 217 14.98 5.22 -16.80
CA ASN A 217 13.57 4.90 -17.02
C ASN A 217 12.84 4.41 -15.77
N THR A 218 13.22 5.00 -14.65
CA THR A 218 12.73 4.68 -13.32
C THR A 218 12.25 5.96 -12.66
N PHE A 219 11.14 5.87 -11.94
CA PHE A 219 10.49 7.03 -11.36
C PHE A 219 10.16 6.77 -9.89
N ASP A 220 10.33 7.80 -9.08
CA ASP A 220 9.88 7.82 -7.70
C ASP A 220 8.54 8.52 -7.57
N LEU A 221 7.64 7.93 -6.80
CA LEU A 221 6.35 8.49 -6.43
C LEU A 221 6.17 8.44 -4.91
N TRP A 222 5.49 9.44 -4.37
CA TRP A 222 4.97 9.42 -3.01
C TRP A 222 3.46 9.28 -3.05
N VAL A 223 2.94 8.23 -2.42
CA VAL A 223 1.53 7.84 -2.47
C VAL A 223 0.98 7.78 -1.06
N VAL A 224 -0.22 8.33 -0.84
CA VAL A 224 -0.88 8.33 0.47
C VAL A 224 -2.36 7.99 0.29
N GLY A 225 -2.86 7.02 1.04
CA GLY A 225 -4.25 6.59 0.95
C GLY A 225 -4.86 6.19 2.30
N ASP A 226 -6.17 6.41 2.44
CA ASP A 226 -6.89 5.94 3.62
C ASP A 226 -7.17 4.44 3.50
N GLN A 227 -6.39 3.64 4.22
CA GLN A 227 -6.49 2.19 4.17
C GLN A 227 -7.77 1.63 4.80
N ILE A 228 -8.52 2.40 5.59
CA ILE A 228 -9.84 1.98 6.09
C ILE A 228 -10.88 2.14 4.97
N ARG A 229 -10.75 3.20 4.16
CA ARG A 229 -11.66 3.48 3.05
C ARG A 229 -11.24 2.72 1.80
N LYS A 230 -10.52 3.35 0.89
CA LYS A 230 -10.13 2.73 -0.39
C LYS A 230 -9.29 1.46 -0.19
N GLY A 231 -8.42 1.43 0.79
CA GLY A 231 -7.61 0.24 1.09
C GLY A 231 -8.38 -0.94 1.71
N ALA A 232 -9.67 -0.78 2.08
CA ALA A 232 -10.45 -1.85 2.71
C ALA A 232 -11.94 -1.74 2.46
N ALA A 233 -12.69 -1.00 3.32
CA ALA A 233 -14.15 -1.03 3.33
C ALA A 233 -14.76 -0.45 2.05
N LEU A 234 -14.25 0.68 1.55
CA LEU A 234 -14.75 1.26 0.30
C LEU A 234 -14.52 0.32 -0.87
N ASN A 235 -13.32 -0.26 -1.01
CA ASN A 235 -13.05 -1.23 -2.07
C ASN A 235 -14.01 -2.43 -2.02
N ALA A 236 -14.35 -2.90 -0.81
CA ALA A 236 -15.32 -3.99 -0.65
C ALA A 236 -16.74 -3.57 -1.04
N VAL A 237 -17.16 -2.33 -0.74
CA VAL A 237 -18.45 -1.77 -1.19
C VAL A 237 -18.49 -1.64 -2.70
N GLU A 238 -17.46 -1.08 -3.31
CA GLU A 238 -17.36 -0.95 -4.77
C GLU A 238 -17.35 -2.31 -5.48
N ILE A 239 -16.72 -3.35 -4.89
CA ILE A 239 -16.84 -4.73 -5.39
C ILE A 239 -18.31 -5.19 -5.34
N ALA A 240 -19.03 -4.90 -4.27
CA ALA A 240 -20.44 -5.28 -4.14
C ALA A 240 -21.35 -4.54 -5.14
N GLU A 241 -21.01 -3.31 -5.50
CA GLU A 241 -21.74 -2.53 -6.52
C GLU A 241 -21.55 -3.07 -7.95
N LEU A 242 -20.51 -3.87 -8.19
CA LEU A 242 -20.25 -4.51 -9.48
C LEU A 242 -20.98 -5.87 -9.63
N LEU A 243 -21.61 -6.41 -8.57
CA LEU A 243 -22.36 -7.66 -8.60
C LEU A 243 -23.79 -7.44 -9.11
#